data_75f2c83153fb6f54df913a5787d7a235
#
_entry.id   75f2c83153fb6f54df913a5787d7a235
#
_cell.length_a   1.000
_cell.length_b   1.000
_cell.length_c   1.000
_cell.angle_alpha   90.00
_cell.angle_beta   90.00
_cell.angle_gamma   90.00
#
_symmetry.space_group_name_H-M   'P 1'
#
loop_
_entity.id
_entity.type
_entity.pdbx_description
1 polymer ?
#
loop_
_entity_poly.entity_id
_entity_poly.type
_entity_poly.pdbx_seq_one_letter_code
_entity_poly.pdbx_strand_id
1 'polypeptide(L)'
;MSYSICLVPWEQAAPLLMSVREKVSICERRTPRKVEFDNKDKEAVHILVCDDDTKEPIATGRILPNGEISRISVLKPYRSLDLVKRVMAVLLKAAVELKLDKVYMYSSLSSIPFFSTCHFTAVGSVFMKSGIPRQCITCPIDSIKHAHYQLTH
;
A
#
# COMPACT_ATOMS: atom_id res chain seq x y z
N MET A 1 -10.62 -15.00 -10.44
CA MET A 1 -11.28 -14.33 -9.29
C MET A 1 -11.47 -12.85 -9.57
N SER A 2 -12.61 -12.32 -9.14
CA SER A 2 -12.94 -10.93 -9.34
C SER A 2 -12.86 -10.16 -8.03
N TYR A 3 -12.32 -8.96 -8.08
CA TYR A 3 -12.11 -8.11 -6.89
C TYR A 3 -12.68 -6.72 -7.11
N SER A 4 -13.20 -6.14 -6.04
CA SER A 4 -13.56 -4.72 -5.99
C SER A 4 -12.52 -3.97 -5.19
N ILE A 5 -11.99 -2.89 -5.75
CA ILE A 5 -10.97 -2.05 -5.13
C ILE A 5 -11.56 -0.66 -4.92
N CYS A 6 -11.62 -0.21 -3.67
CA CYS A 6 -12.23 1.07 -3.31
C CYS A 6 -11.27 1.92 -2.47
N LEU A 7 -11.32 3.23 -2.68
CA LEU A 7 -10.72 4.19 -1.74
C LEU A 7 -11.77 4.47 -0.66
N VAL A 8 -11.38 4.35 0.61
CA VAL A 8 -12.30 4.51 1.73
C VAL A 8 -11.65 5.34 2.85
N PRO A 9 -12.41 6.19 3.55
CA PRO A 9 -11.93 6.84 4.75
C PRO A 9 -11.99 5.87 5.93
N TRP A 10 -11.13 6.10 6.93
CA TRP A 10 -11.04 5.24 8.10
C TRP A 10 -12.36 5.06 8.83
N GLU A 11 -13.12 6.17 9.02
CA GLU A 11 -14.35 6.14 9.79
C GLU A 11 -15.42 5.20 9.19
N GLN A 12 -15.41 5.05 7.87
CA GLN A 12 -16.44 4.22 7.19
C GLN A 12 -16.06 2.74 7.16
N ALA A 13 -14.78 2.42 7.11
CA ALA A 13 -14.32 1.06 6.81
C ALA A 13 -13.38 0.48 7.86
N ALA A 14 -13.19 1.15 9.00
CA ALA A 14 -12.22 0.72 10.01
C ALA A 14 -12.35 -0.77 10.38
N PRO A 15 -13.54 -1.32 10.67
CA PRO A 15 -13.64 -2.74 11.03
C PRO A 15 -13.11 -3.68 9.95
N LEU A 16 -13.37 -3.37 8.68
CA LEU A 16 -12.92 -4.21 7.56
C LEU A 16 -11.42 -4.07 7.34
N LEU A 17 -10.90 -2.84 7.39
CA LEU A 17 -9.46 -2.56 7.27
C LEU A 17 -8.68 -3.24 8.41
N MET A 18 -9.17 -3.11 9.64
CA MET A 18 -8.55 -3.72 10.81
C MET A 18 -8.56 -5.24 10.71
N SER A 19 -9.63 -5.83 10.21
CA SER A 19 -9.74 -7.28 10.05
C SER A 19 -8.60 -7.86 9.21
N VAL A 20 -8.32 -7.25 8.06
CA VAL A 20 -7.22 -7.69 7.19
C VAL A 20 -5.86 -7.48 7.87
N ARG A 21 -5.64 -6.30 8.44
CA ARG A 21 -4.36 -5.96 9.07
C ARG A 21 -4.09 -6.80 10.32
N GLU A 22 -5.11 -7.14 11.08
CA GLU A 22 -4.95 -8.07 12.22
C GLU A 22 -4.50 -9.45 11.75
N LYS A 23 -5.14 -9.99 10.72
CA LYS A 23 -4.79 -11.31 10.20
C LYS A 23 -3.38 -11.37 9.64
N VAL A 24 -2.95 -10.34 8.90
CA VAL A 24 -1.63 -10.31 8.26
C VAL A 24 -0.55 -9.85 9.22
N SER A 25 -0.71 -8.68 9.83
CA SER A 25 0.36 -8.06 10.60
C SER A 25 0.47 -8.63 12.00
N ILE A 26 -0.66 -8.82 12.70
CA ILE A 26 -0.65 -9.29 14.09
C ILE A 26 -0.52 -10.81 14.15
N CYS A 27 -1.40 -11.53 13.46
CA CYS A 27 -1.46 -12.99 13.57
C CYS A 27 -0.36 -13.68 12.78
N GLU A 28 -0.10 -13.26 11.55
CA GLU A 28 0.89 -13.90 10.69
C GLU A 28 2.31 -13.40 10.93
N ARG A 29 2.52 -12.07 10.90
CA ARG A 29 3.86 -11.45 11.03
C ARG A 29 4.26 -11.17 12.45
N ARG A 30 3.36 -11.31 13.40
CA ARG A 30 3.56 -11.07 14.83
C ARG A 30 4.04 -9.64 15.14
N THR A 31 3.60 -8.68 14.35
CA THR A 31 3.86 -7.27 14.60
C THR A 31 3.06 -6.85 15.86
N PRO A 32 3.67 -6.14 16.83
CA PRO A 32 2.92 -5.65 17.98
C PRO A 32 1.76 -4.75 17.55
N ARG A 33 0.61 -4.92 18.20
CA ARG A 33 -0.60 -4.18 17.87
C ARG A 33 -0.39 -2.65 17.88
N LYS A 34 0.38 -2.15 18.86
CA LYS A 34 0.70 -0.73 18.97
C LYS A 34 1.51 -0.21 17.78
N VAL A 35 2.33 -1.06 17.18
CA VAL A 35 3.15 -0.69 16.02
C VAL A 35 2.28 -0.65 14.77
N GLU A 36 1.41 -1.65 14.60
CA GLU A 36 0.52 -1.71 13.44
C GLU A 36 -0.49 -0.56 13.44
N PHE A 37 -1.19 -0.35 14.56
CA PHE A 37 -2.21 0.70 14.71
C PHE A 37 -1.58 1.92 15.37
N ASP A 38 -0.96 2.78 14.58
CA ASP A 38 -0.06 3.86 14.97
C ASP A 38 -0.71 5.25 15.09
N ASN A 39 -2.05 5.31 15.16
CA ASN A 39 -2.85 6.53 15.26
C ASN A 39 -2.82 7.43 14.02
N LYS A 40 -2.25 6.97 12.91
CA LYS A 40 -2.21 7.74 11.65
C LYS A 40 -3.34 7.38 10.70
N ASP A 41 -4.13 6.36 11.02
CA ASP A 41 -5.16 5.85 10.13
C ASP A 41 -6.27 6.87 9.85
N LYS A 42 -6.63 7.71 10.81
CA LYS A 42 -7.71 8.68 10.66
C LYS A 42 -7.43 9.73 9.59
N GLU A 43 -6.16 10.08 9.39
CA GLU A 43 -5.75 11.08 8.38
C GLU A 43 -5.39 10.46 7.04
N ALA A 44 -5.28 9.15 6.96
CA ALA A 44 -4.88 8.46 5.74
C ALA A 44 -6.04 8.22 4.81
N VAL A 45 -5.73 8.11 3.52
CA VAL A 45 -6.64 7.52 2.54
C VAL A 45 -6.31 6.03 2.47
N HIS A 46 -7.33 5.18 2.57
CA HIS A 46 -7.17 3.74 2.58
C HIS A 46 -7.70 3.09 1.32
N ILE A 47 -7.08 1.99 0.93
CA ILE A 47 -7.62 1.07 -0.07
C ILE A 47 -8.19 -0.14 0.65
N LEU A 48 -9.37 -0.55 0.21
CA LEU A 48 -9.99 -1.80 0.64
C LEU A 48 -10.26 -2.64 -0.60
N VAL A 49 -9.76 -3.87 -0.61
CA VAL A 49 -10.03 -4.84 -1.67
C VAL A 49 -10.92 -5.93 -1.10
N CYS A 50 -12.02 -6.22 -1.77
CA CYS A 50 -12.92 -7.28 -1.39
C CYS A 50 -13.05 -8.31 -2.53
N ASP A 51 -13.19 -9.57 -2.16
CA ASP A 51 -13.55 -10.64 -3.08
C ASP A 51 -15.01 -10.43 -3.50
N ASP A 52 -15.30 -10.38 -4.80
CA ASP A 52 -16.65 -10.12 -5.28
C ASP A 52 -17.62 -11.26 -4.96
N ASP A 53 -17.12 -12.49 -4.88
CA ASP A 53 -17.96 -13.66 -4.64
C ASP A 53 -18.33 -13.81 -3.16
N THR A 54 -17.35 -13.68 -2.27
CA THR A 54 -17.56 -13.88 -0.82
C THR A 54 -17.88 -12.58 -0.08
N LYS A 55 -17.60 -11.42 -0.71
CA LYS A 55 -17.68 -10.09 -0.09
C LYS A 55 -16.67 -9.90 1.05
N GLU A 56 -15.72 -10.81 1.20
CA GLU A 56 -14.72 -10.76 2.26
C GLU A 56 -13.66 -9.70 1.94
N PRO A 57 -13.25 -8.88 2.95
CA PRO A 57 -12.11 -7.98 2.77
C PRO A 57 -10.82 -8.82 2.73
N ILE A 58 -10.01 -8.63 1.70
CA ILE A 58 -8.84 -9.48 1.45
C ILE A 58 -7.52 -8.73 1.37
N ALA A 59 -7.55 -7.43 1.14
CA ALA A 59 -6.33 -6.64 1.05
C ALA A 59 -6.58 -5.19 1.41
N THR A 60 -5.54 -4.52 1.88
CA THR A 60 -5.56 -3.11 2.26
C THR A 60 -4.26 -2.43 1.86
N GLY A 61 -4.29 -1.11 1.88
CA GLY A 61 -3.13 -0.26 1.74
C GLY A 61 -3.52 1.15 2.18
N ARG A 62 -2.55 1.98 2.56
CA ARG A 62 -2.85 3.37 2.92
C ARG A 62 -1.81 4.32 2.36
N ILE A 63 -2.23 5.56 2.15
CA ILE A 63 -1.34 6.66 1.84
C ILE A 63 -1.61 7.80 2.82
N LEU A 64 -0.55 8.31 3.44
CA LEU A 64 -0.62 9.41 4.40
C LEU A 64 -0.56 10.75 3.66
N PRO A 65 -1.00 11.84 4.30
CA PRO A 65 -0.95 13.18 3.69
C PRO A 65 0.45 13.62 3.28
N ASN A 66 1.51 13.10 3.93
CA ASN A 66 2.90 13.40 3.57
C ASN A 66 3.43 12.59 2.39
N GLY A 67 2.62 11.69 1.81
CA GLY A 67 3.01 10.87 0.67
C GLY A 67 3.52 9.48 1.04
N GLU A 68 3.59 9.12 2.31
CA GLU A 68 4.03 7.79 2.70
C GLU A 68 2.97 6.74 2.40
N ILE A 69 3.34 5.75 1.60
CA ILE A 69 2.53 4.55 1.35
C ILE A 69 2.99 3.48 2.33
N SER A 70 2.05 2.87 3.04
CA SER A 70 2.36 1.85 4.03
C SER A 70 1.13 0.96 4.27
N ARG A 71 1.30 -0.03 5.14
CA ARG A 71 0.23 -0.95 5.54
C ARG A 71 -0.42 -1.69 4.38
N ILE A 72 0.40 -2.04 3.36
CA ILE A 72 -0.06 -2.94 2.29
C ILE A 72 -0.10 -4.35 2.87
N SER A 73 -1.29 -4.91 2.96
CA SER A 73 -1.52 -6.23 3.54
C SER A 73 -2.47 -7.00 2.65
N VAL A 74 -2.12 -8.25 2.34
CA VAL A 74 -2.94 -9.16 1.53
C VAL A 74 -3.08 -10.47 2.28
N LEU A 75 -4.29 -10.97 2.42
CA LEU A 75 -4.53 -12.27 3.02
C LEU A 75 -3.79 -13.35 2.23
N LYS A 76 -3.18 -14.30 2.93
CA LYS A 76 -2.31 -15.32 2.34
C LYS A 76 -2.90 -16.03 1.12
N PRO A 77 -4.17 -16.50 1.13
CA PRO A 77 -4.74 -17.18 -0.05
C PRO A 77 -4.87 -16.31 -1.30
N TYR A 78 -4.84 -15.00 -1.14
CA TYR A 78 -5.06 -14.04 -2.24
C TYR A 78 -3.78 -13.34 -2.69
N ARG A 79 -2.61 -13.70 -2.13
CA ARG A 79 -1.35 -13.02 -2.47
C ARG A 79 -0.94 -13.30 -3.90
N SER A 80 -0.72 -12.21 -4.64
CA SER A 80 -0.15 -12.25 -5.98
C SER A 80 0.50 -10.90 -6.28
N LEU A 81 1.53 -10.90 -7.10
CA LEU A 81 2.17 -9.65 -7.53
C LEU A 81 1.20 -8.81 -8.35
N ASP A 82 0.32 -9.44 -9.11
CA ASP A 82 -0.68 -8.74 -9.91
C ASP A 82 -1.64 -7.94 -9.02
N LEU A 83 -2.13 -8.53 -7.93
CA LEU A 83 -3.01 -7.82 -7.00
C LEU A 83 -2.30 -6.63 -6.34
N VAL A 84 -1.06 -6.82 -5.87
CA VAL A 84 -0.27 -5.74 -5.28
C VAL A 84 -0.06 -4.61 -6.31
N LYS A 85 0.22 -4.96 -7.55
CA LYS A 85 0.38 -3.98 -8.62
C LYS A 85 -0.88 -3.15 -8.84
N ARG A 86 -2.05 -3.79 -8.80
CA ARG A 86 -3.35 -3.10 -8.91
C ARG A 86 -3.60 -2.18 -7.71
N VAL A 87 -3.28 -2.64 -6.50
CA VAL A 87 -3.36 -1.81 -5.28
C VAL A 87 -2.46 -0.59 -5.41
N MET A 88 -1.22 -0.79 -5.84
CA MET A 88 -0.26 0.32 -6.05
C MET A 88 -0.78 1.32 -7.08
N ALA A 89 -1.35 0.85 -8.19
CA ALA A 89 -1.88 1.75 -9.21
C ALA A 89 -2.98 2.67 -8.65
N VAL A 90 -3.86 2.14 -7.81
CA VAL A 90 -4.93 2.94 -7.19
C VAL A 90 -4.36 3.92 -6.16
N LEU A 91 -3.37 3.51 -5.36
CA LEU A 91 -2.70 4.42 -4.40
C LEU A 91 -1.97 5.56 -5.12
N LEU A 92 -1.30 5.28 -6.23
CA LEU A 92 -0.60 6.29 -7.02
C LEU A 92 -1.59 7.28 -7.65
N LYS A 93 -2.73 6.77 -8.11
CA LYS A 93 -3.79 7.64 -8.62
C LYS A 93 -4.34 8.56 -7.52
N ALA A 94 -4.53 8.03 -6.31
CA ALA A 94 -4.94 8.82 -5.15
C ALA A 94 -3.92 9.92 -4.84
N ALA A 95 -2.63 9.62 -4.95
CA ALA A 95 -1.56 10.61 -4.75
C ALA A 95 -1.66 11.77 -5.74
N VAL A 96 -1.97 11.48 -7.00
CA VAL A 96 -2.19 12.52 -8.01
C VAL A 96 -3.38 13.40 -7.63
N GLU A 97 -4.48 12.80 -7.21
CA GLU A 97 -5.69 13.53 -6.81
C GLU A 97 -5.47 14.37 -5.54
N LEU A 98 -4.61 13.91 -4.63
CA LEU A 98 -4.21 14.64 -3.42
C LEU A 98 -3.19 15.75 -3.71
N LYS A 99 -2.75 15.89 -4.95
CA LYS A 99 -1.78 16.93 -5.38
C LYS A 99 -0.46 16.84 -4.63
N LEU A 100 0.01 15.64 -4.37
CA LEU A 100 1.31 15.40 -3.75
C LEU A 100 2.42 15.56 -4.79
N ASP A 101 3.62 15.97 -4.35
CA ASP A 101 4.79 16.09 -5.23
C ASP A 101 5.44 14.73 -5.49
N LYS A 102 5.44 13.88 -4.48
CA LYS A 102 6.04 12.54 -4.55
C LYS A 102 5.39 11.61 -3.54
N VAL A 103 5.57 10.33 -3.76
CA VAL A 103 5.23 9.29 -2.79
C VAL A 103 6.49 8.53 -2.41
N TYR A 104 6.49 7.92 -1.23
CA TYR A 104 7.62 7.11 -0.78
C TYR A 104 7.13 5.98 0.11
N MET A 105 7.99 4.97 0.26
CA MET A 105 7.73 3.86 1.17
C MET A 105 9.05 3.24 1.61
N TYR A 106 9.00 2.50 2.71
CA TYR A 106 10.16 1.79 3.25
C TYR A 106 10.03 0.31 2.91
N SER A 107 10.71 -0.11 1.85
CA SER A 107 10.59 -1.46 1.31
C SER A 107 11.69 -2.38 1.82
N SER A 108 11.37 -3.65 2.03
CA SER A 108 12.41 -4.67 2.17
C SER A 108 13.23 -4.69 0.88
N LEU A 109 14.54 -5.02 1.00
CA LEU A 109 15.41 -5.08 -0.19
C LEU A 109 14.92 -6.08 -1.22
N SER A 110 14.33 -7.18 -0.77
CA SER A 110 13.81 -8.22 -1.66
C SER A 110 12.61 -7.76 -2.50
N SER A 111 11.88 -6.75 -2.05
CA SER A 111 10.71 -6.23 -2.77
C SER A 111 11.02 -5.06 -3.71
N ILE A 112 12.20 -4.47 -3.60
CA ILE A 112 12.57 -3.31 -4.44
C ILE A 112 12.49 -3.61 -5.94
N PRO A 113 12.97 -4.77 -6.45
CA PRO A 113 12.84 -5.07 -7.87
C PRO A 113 11.40 -5.03 -8.37
N PHE A 114 10.46 -5.51 -7.57
CA PHE A 114 9.04 -5.43 -7.92
C PHE A 114 8.56 -3.97 -7.98
N PHE A 115 8.85 -3.17 -6.94
CA PHE A 115 8.41 -1.78 -6.90
C PHE A 115 9.09 -0.91 -7.96
N SER A 116 10.27 -1.30 -8.45
CA SER A 116 10.91 -0.63 -9.59
C SER A 116 10.03 -0.72 -10.85
N THR A 117 9.26 -1.79 -11.00
CA THR A 117 8.31 -1.90 -12.11
C THR A 117 7.11 -0.95 -11.95
N CYS A 118 6.93 -0.39 -10.74
CA CYS A 118 5.90 0.61 -10.44
C CYS A 118 6.48 2.04 -10.39
N HIS A 119 7.65 2.25 -10.99
CA HIS A 119 8.33 3.54 -11.12
C HIS A 119 8.96 4.07 -9.83
N PHE A 120 9.22 3.21 -8.84
CA PHE A 120 9.96 3.58 -7.64
C PHE A 120 11.45 3.40 -7.83
N THR A 121 12.23 4.30 -7.23
CA THR A 121 13.69 4.21 -7.19
C THR A 121 14.17 4.29 -5.74
N ALA A 122 15.23 3.53 -5.44
CA ALA A 122 15.80 3.51 -4.10
C ALA A 122 16.57 4.80 -3.81
N VAL A 123 16.43 5.31 -2.59
CA VAL A 123 17.15 6.51 -2.12
C VAL A 123 17.66 6.29 -0.71
N GLY A 124 18.82 6.85 -0.41
CA GLY A 124 19.40 6.81 0.93
C GLY A 124 20.00 5.44 1.27
N SER A 125 20.33 5.29 2.54
CA SER A 125 21.03 4.12 3.06
C SER A 125 20.08 3.01 3.45
N VAL A 126 20.56 1.78 3.36
CA VAL A 126 19.87 0.60 3.91
C VAL A 126 19.89 0.69 5.43
N PHE A 127 18.79 0.34 6.08
CA PHE A 127 18.69 0.28 7.53
C PHE A 127 17.99 -1.01 7.96
N MET A 128 18.18 -1.37 9.21
CA MET A 128 17.55 -2.59 9.76
C MET A 128 16.31 -2.22 10.57
N LYS A 129 15.23 -2.92 10.33
CA LYS A 129 14.01 -2.79 11.13
C LYS A 129 13.44 -4.18 11.39
N SER A 130 13.33 -4.55 12.67
CA SER A 130 12.82 -5.86 13.09
C SER A 130 13.56 -7.01 12.39
N GLY A 131 14.88 -6.88 12.26
CA GLY A 131 15.74 -7.91 11.65
C GLY A 131 15.68 -7.97 10.14
N ILE A 132 14.97 -7.06 9.49
CA ILE A 132 14.81 -7.04 8.03
C ILE A 132 15.51 -5.81 7.45
N PRO A 133 16.41 -5.98 6.46
CA PRO A 133 17.01 -4.83 5.78
C PRO A 133 15.97 -4.13 4.90
N ARG A 134 15.88 -2.81 5.06
CA ARG A 134 14.93 -1.97 4.35
C ARG A 134 15.63 -0.76 3.75
N GLN A 135 14.97 -0.17 2.76
CA GLN A 135 15.46 1.05 2.14
C GLN A 135 14.27 1.90 1.69
N CYS A 136 14.40 3.21 1.81
CA CYS A 136 13.39 4.12 1.27
C CYS A 136 13.40 4.05 -0.25
N ILE A 137 12.21 3.95 -0.83
CA ILE A 137 12.01 4.06 -2.28
C ILE A 137 11.02 5.17 -2.53
N THR A 138 11.20 5.90 -3.63
CA THR A 138 10.40 7.08 -3.93
C THR A 138 9.99 7.11 -5.40
N CYS A 139 8.86 7.77 -5.66
CA CYS A 139 8.34 7.96 -7.01
C CYS A 139 7.80 9.38 -7.13
N PRO A 140 8.40 10.23 -7.99
CA PRO A 140 7.85 11.56 -8.24
C PRO A 140 6.49 11.48 -8.93
N ILE A 141 5.57 12.35 -8.56
CA ILE A 141 4.21 12.35 -9.13
C ILE A 141 4.22 12.68 -10.63
N ASP A 142 5.13 13.51 -11.08
CA ASP A 142 5.24 13.82 -12.51
C ASP A 142 5.54 12.58 -13.34
N SER A 143 6.36 11.66 -12.83
CA SER A 143 6.63 10.37 -13.48
C SER A 143 5.36 9.52 -13.59
N ILE A 144 4.52 9.52 -12.56
CA ILE A 144 3.24 8.79 -12.55
C ILE A 144 2.29 9.36 -13.59
N LYS A 145 2.12 10.68 -13.63
CA LYS A 145 1.25 11.35 -14.59
C LYS A 145 1.67 11.06 -16.03
N HIS A 146 2.98 11.11 -16.28
CA HIS A 146 3.53 10.84 -17.60
C HIS A 146 3.28 9.39 -18.04
N ALA A 147 3.54 8.43 -17.16
CA ALA A 147 3.30 7.01 -17.41
C ALA A 147 1.81 6.75 -17.69
N HIS A 148 0.92 7.36 -16.90
CA HIS A 148 -0.54 7.23 -17.10
C HIS A 148 -0.97 7.80 -18.44
N TYR A 149 -0.44 8.95 -18.80
CA TYR A 149 -0.73 9.59 -20.10
C TYR A 149 -0.31 8.68 -21.27
N GLN A 150 0.87 8.08 -21.19
CA GLN A 150 1.36 7.17 -22.22
C GLN A 150 0.49 5.92 -22.35
N LEU A 151 -0.04 5.42 -21.23
CA LEU A 151 -0.89 4.23 -21.23
C LEU A 151 -2.29 4.51 -21.81
N THR A 152 -2.77 5.75 -21.76
CA THR A 152 -4.09 6.14 -22.28
C THR A 152 -4.07 6.60 -23.74
N HIS A 153 -2.91 6.80 -24.28
CA HIS A 153 -2.68 7.22 -25.66
C HIS A 153 -1.81 6.22 -26.41
#